data_37199bf7a4417b1b1e25e031dc315964
#
_entry.id   37199bf7a4417b1b1e25e031dc315964
#
_cell.length_a   1.000
_cell.length_b   1.000
_cell.length_c   1.000
_cell.angle_alpha   90.00
_cell.angle_beta   90.00
_cell.angle_gamma   90.00
#
_symmetry.space_group_name_H-M   'P 1'
#
loop_
_entity.id
_entity.type
_entity.pdbx_description
1 polymer ?
#
loop_
_entity_poly.entity_id
_entity_poly.type
_entity_poly.pdbx_seq_one_letter_code
_entity_poly.pdbx_strand_id
1 'polypeptide(L)'
;MDIIYLDNNATTRIAPEVYEAMIPFFTDDYFNPSSMYEPARKTGQALEAARRTIAECLGGTAPGEILFTGCATESNNTAIQGAARANPNRKQIVTTTVEHPAVLEVCREMERNGYRVAYVGVDRDGHLDVPGFIRALSPETLLVSIMHANNETGVVFPIDQLSRIVKETDPGIVFHTDATQTVGKLTIDMVRGLPYVDLLSFSGHKLHAPKGVGVLYLRRGTRIRPFLLGGHQEAGRRGGTENVPYIAGLGRALSLAKAGAAEDEARIGRLRDRLERGLVDRIPSVEVNGGGAPRLPNTLNISFHFIEGEGMLFQLSEYGICASSGSACTSGSLEPSHVLRAMKVPFTAVHGSVRFSLSRYTTDAEIDRVLEVFPGIVANLRTLSPYWDNGRNAPRPDALGMLEAQ
;
A
#
# COMPACT_ATOMS: atom_id res chain seq x y z
N MET A 1 11.08 -14.69 23.81
CA MET A 1 10.31 -15.27 22.69
C MET A 1 10.70 -14.47 21.45
N ASP A 2 11.21 -15.14 20.43
CA ASP A 2 11.57 -14.46 19.19
C ASP A 2 10.30 -14.01 18.46
N ILE A 3 10.30 -12.76 17.95
CA ILE A 3 9.13 -12.18 17.29
C ILE A 3 9.14 -12.60 15.81
N ILE A 4 8.06 -13.23 15.36
CA ILE A 4 7.77 -13.53 13.96
C ILE A 4 6.92 -12.39 13.42
N TYR A 5 7.51 -11.51 12.59
CA TYR A 5 6.84 -10.31 12.10
C TYR A 5 6.30 -10.49 10.69
N LEU A 6 4.99 -10.70 10.59
CA LEU A 6 4.25 -10.88 9.34
C LEU A 6 3.22 -9.77 9.09
N ASP A 7 3.55 -8.53 9.52
CA ASP A 7 2.72 -7.33 9.29
C ASP A 7 3.47 -6.23 8.54
N ASN A 8 4.27 -6.61 7.54
CA ASN A 8 5.12 -5.68 6.78
C ASN A 8 4.34 -4.71 5.88
N ASN A 9 3.06 -4.97 5.59
CA ASN A 9 2.20 -4.00 4.90
C ASN A 9 1.74 -2.86 5.83
N ALA A 10 1.75 -3.04 7.16
CA ALA A 10 1.48 -1.95 8.11
C ALA A 10 2.70 -1.05 8.25
N THR A 11 3.87 -1.62 8.50
CA THR A 11 5.17 -0.93 8.53
C THR A 11 6.29 -1.96 8.47
N THR A 12 7.51 -1.54 8.14
CA THR A 12 8.67 -2.42 8.17
C THR A 12 9.71 -1.92 9.18
N ARG A 13 10.59 -2.81 9.65
CA ARG A 13 11.80 -2.40 10.35
C ARG A 13 12.74 -1.69 9.38
N ILE A 14 13.54 -0.76 9.86
CA ILE A 14 14.60 -0.14 9.07
C ILE A 14 15.69 -1.21 8.81
N ALA A 15 16.17 -1.29 7.56
CA ALA A 15 17.29 -2.16 7.23
C ALA A 15 18.58 -1.64 7.89
N PRO A 16 19.49 -2.53 8.36
CA PRO A 16 20.76 -2.11 8.98
C PRO A 16 21.55 -1.13 8.13
N GLU A 17 21.69 -1.41 6.84
CA GLU A 17 22.43 -0.58 5.89
C GLU A 17 21.77 0.78 5.62
N VAL A 18 20.45 0.86 5.83
CA VAL A 18 19.68 2.10 5.76
C VAL A 18 19.93 2.93 7.01
N TYR A 19 19.90 2.30 8.18
CA TYR A 19 20.19 2.95 9.44
C TYR A 19 21.60 3.55 9.46
N GLU A 20 22.62 2.78 9.04
CA GLU A 20 23.99 3.24 8.92
C GLU A 20 24.13 4.44 7.97
N ALA A 21 23.42 4.44 6.83
CA ALA A 21 23.45 5.53 5.87
C ALA A 21 22.81 6.83 6.43
N MET A 22 21.96 6.73 7.45
CA MET A 22 21.31 7.88 8.08
C MET A 22 22.14 8.55 9.17
N ILE A 23 22.94 7.76 9.90
CA ILE A 23 23.66 8.20 11.13
C ILE A 23 24.44 9.50 10.93
N PRO A 24 25.28 9.68 9.89
CA PRO A 24 26.10 10.88 9.74
C PRO A 24 25.30 12.19 9.72
N PHE A 25 24.06 12.15 9.21
CA PHE A 25 23.22 13.32 9.06
C PHE A 25 22.48 13.72 10.34
N PHE A 26 22.61 12.96 11.43
CA PHE A 26 22.08 13.34 12.75
C PHE A 26 23.12 14.06 13.61
N THR A 27 24.44 13.81 13.36
CA THR A 27 25.51 14.26 14.25
C THR A 27 26.57 15.09 13.56
N ASP A 28 27.15 14.57 12.47
CA ASP A 28 28.32 15.17 11.83
C ASP A 28 27.95 16.11 10.68
N ASP A 29 27.01 15.65 9.82
CA ASP A 29 26.57 16.34 8.61
C ASP A 29 25.14 16.91 8.76
N TYR A 30 24.79 17.44 9.94
CA TYR A 30 23.43 17.91 10.31
C TYR A 30 23.03 19.25 9.71
N PHE A 31 23.87 19.85 8.89
CA PHE A 31 23.68 21.22 8.39
C PHE A 31 22.45 21.33 7.48
N ASN A 32 21.85 22.54 7.46
CA ASN A 32 20.75 22.84 6.56
C ASN A 32 21.23 22.75 5.10
N PRO A 33 20.65 21.92 4.22
CA PRO A 33 21.14 21.73 2.85
C PRO A 33 21.04 22.98 1.98
N SER A 34 20.21 23.96 2.37
CA SER A 34 20.05 25.25 1.67
C SER A 34 21.05 26.34 2.09
N SER A 35 21.91 26.07 3.08
CA SER A 35 22.90 27.05 3.56
C SER A 35 24.11 27.14 2.62
N MET A 36 24.71 28.34 2.55
CA MET A 36 25.82 28.62 1.61
C MET A 36 27.22 28.28 2.13
N TYR A 37 27.37 27.96 3.41
CA TYR A 37 28.66 27.61 3.99
C TYR A 37 29.07 26.17 3.63
N GLU A 38 30.39 25.92 3.54
CA GLU A 38 30.97 24.67 3.03
C GLU A 38 30.48 23.38 3.72
N PRO A 39 30.29 23.29 5.06
CA PRO A 39 29.75 22.08 5.68
C PRO A 39 28.35 21.69 5.17
N ALA A 40 27.49 22.65 4.82
CA ALA A 40 26.14 22.37 4.29
C ALA A 40 26.14 21.76 2.88
N ARG A 41 27.23 21.97 2.14
CA ARG A 41 27.38 21.44 0.77
C ARG A 41 27.29 19.93 0.72
N LYS A 42 27.91 19.23 1.69
CA LYS A 42 27.85 17.77 1.80
C LYS A 42 26.42 17.27 2.02
N THR A 43 25.68 17.97 2.88
CA THR A 43 24.27 17.67 3.15
C THR A 43 23.39 17.87 1.91
N GLY A 44 23.60 18.97 1.17
CA GLY A 44 22.91 19.21 -0.10
C GLY A 44 23.25 18.16 -1.17
N GLN A 45 24.51 17.74 -1.25
CA GLN A 45 24.95 16.67 -2.18
C GLN A 45 24.29 15.32 -1.85
N ALA A 46 24.13 14.97 -0.57
CA ALA A 46 23.45 13.76 -0.14
C ALA A 46 21.96 13.77 -0.52
N LEU A 47 21.30 14.90 -0.33
CA LEU A 47 19.91 15.10 -0.77
C LEU A 47 19.76 14.83 -2.27
N GLU A 48 20.60 15.45 -3.10
CA GLU A 48 20.55 15.28 -4.54
C GLU A 48 21.02 13.89 -5.01
N ALA A 49 21.92 13.24 -4.30
CA ALA A 49 22.30 11.85 -4.58
C ALA A 49 21.12 10.89 -4.32
N ALA A 50 20.41 11.04 -3.19
CA ALA A 50 19.20 10.27 -2.91
C ALA A 50 18.13 10.49 -3.97
N ARG A 51 17.93 11.74 -4.41
CA ARG A 51 16.97 12.09 -5.47
C ARG A 51 17.30 11.39 -6.79
N ARG A 52 18.58 11.39 -7.21
CA ARG A 52 19.03 10.66 -8.42
C ARG A 52 18.83 9.16 -8.28
N THR A 53 19.21 8.57 -7.15
CA THR A 53 19.02 7.13 -6.90
C THR A 53 17.55 6.73 -7.01
N ILE A 54 16.64 7.52 -6.45
CA ILE A 54 15.20 7.28 -6.53
C ILE A 54 14.72 7.37 -7.98
N ALA A 55 15.14 8.40 -8.72
CA ALA A 55 14.80 8.55 -10.14
C ALA A 55 15.28 7.36 -10.98
N GLU A 56 16.49 6.86 -10.74
CA GLU A 56 17.04 5.67 -11.39
C GLU A 56 16.25 4.39 -11.03
N CYS A 57 15.80 4.28 -9.77
CA CYS A 57 15.00 3.15 -9.32
C CYS A 57 13.59 3.14 -9.92
N LEU A 58 13.07 4.29 -10.32
CA LEU A 58 11.79 4.44 -11.01
C LEU A 58 11.92 4.38 -12.55
N GLY A 59 12.95 3.75 -13.09
CA GLY A 59 13.12 3.54 -14.53
C GLY A 59 13.95 4.60 -15.24
N GLY A 60 14.73 5.43 -14.51
CA GLY A 60 15.58 6.47 -15.08
C GLY A 60 14.83 7.75 -15.41
N THR A 61 13.87 8.14 -14.58
CA THR A 61 13.19 9.44 -14.67
C THR A 61 14.14 10.60 -14.39
N ALA A 62 13.72 11.84 -14.70
CA ALA A 62 14.53 13.00 -14.35
C ALA A 62 14.50 13.23 -12.82
N PRO A 63 15.64 13.54 -12.17
CA PRO A 63 15.68 13.82 -10.73
C PRO A 63 14.70 14.93 -10.32
N GLY A 64 14.47 15.94 -11.16
CA GLY A 64 13.51 17.01 -10.91
C GLY A 64 12.05 16.58 -10.90
N GLU A 65 11.72 15.33 -11.26
CA GLU A 65 10.39 14.72 -11.14
C GLU A 65 10.15 14.08 -9.76
N ILE A 66 11.18 14.01 -8.91
CA ILE A 66 11.07 13.49 -7.55
C ILE A 66 10.80 14.64 -6.59
N LEU A 67 9.74 14.55 -5.80
CA LEU A 67 9.36 15.50 -4.77
C LEU A 67 9.35 14.76 -3.42
N PHE A 68 10.16 15.19 -2.47
CA PHE A 68 10.16 14.61 -1.12
C PHE A 68 9.00 15.14 -0.28
N THR A 69 8.39 14.23 0.47
CA THR A 69 7.25 14.48 1.37
C THR A 69 7.49 13.78 2.70
N GLY A 70 6.65 14.02 3.69
CA GLY A 70 6.74 13.35 4.99
C GLY A 70 6.21 11.90 4.98
N CYS A 71 5.34 11.53 4.04
CA CYS A 71 4.80 10.18 3.88
C CYS A 71 3.90 10.11 2.63
N ALA A 72 3.44 8.91 2.26
CA ALA A 72 2.50 8.74 1.16
C ALA A 72 1.16 9.47 1.37
N THR A 73 0.69 9.62 2.61
CA THR A 73 -0.52 10.41 2.89
C THR A 73 -0.35 11.87 2.47
N GLU A 74 0.80 12.49 2.76
CA GLU A 74 1.12 13.84 2.26
C GLU A 74 1.22 13.85 0.74
N SER A 75 1.85 12.84 0.13
CA SER A 75 1.97 12.72 -1.33
C SER A 75 0.59 12.62 -2.00
N ASN A 76 -0.32 11.79 -1.48
CA ASN A 76 -1.68 11.63 -1.99
C ASN A 76 -2.50 12.93 -1.87
N ASN A 77 -2.40 13.61 -0.71
CA ASN A 77 -3.02 14.92 -0.53
C ASN A 77 -2.48 15.95 -1.53
N THR A 78 -1.14 15.97 -1.71
CA THR A 78 -0.48 16.87 -2.67
C THR A 78 -0.92 16.58 -4.10
N ALA A 79 -1.01 15.30 -4.48
CA ALA A 79 -1.43 14.88 -5.81
C ALA A 79 -2.88 15.32 -6.10
N ILE A 80 -3.82 14.92 -5.24
CA ILE A 80 -5.25 15.13 -5.47
C ILE A 80 -5.62 16.60 -5.35
N GLN A 81 -5.31 17.25 -4.21
CA GLN A 81 -5.65 18.65 -4.00
C GLN A 81 -4.82 19.59 -4.86
N GLY A 82 -3.54 19.26 -5.10
CA GLY A 82 -2.65 20.04 -5.95
C GLY A 82 -3.11 20.05 -7.42
N ALA A 83 -3.53 18.91 -7.95
CA ALA A 83 -4.11 18.81 -9.29
C ALA A 83 -5.44 19.56 -9.38
N ALA A 84 -6.32 19.45 -8.39
CA ALA A 84 -7.60 20.14 -8.35
C ALA A 84 -7.44 21.66 -8.33
N ARG A 85 -6.53 22.18 -7.50
CA ARG A 85 -6.23 23.64 -7.47
C ARG A 85 -5.57 24.15 -8.74
N ALA A 86 -4.88 23.29 -9.49
CA ALA A 86 -4.27 23.66 -10.79
C ALA A 86 -5.25 23.60 -11.96
N ASN A 87 -6.38 22.89 -11.81
CA ASN A 87 -7.40 22.68 -12.85
C ASN A 87 -8.80 23.07 -12.36
N PRO A 88 -9.06 24.36 -12.03
CA PRO A 88 -10.28 24.80 -11.37
C PRO A 88 -11.55 24.62 -12.21
N ASN A 89 -11.40 24.47 -13.52
CA ASN A 89 -12.50 24.38 -14.47
C ASN A 89 -13.11 22.98 -14.57
N ARG A 90 -12.45 21.96 -14.01
CA ARG A 90 -12.96 20.58 -13.99
C ARG A 90 -13.25 20.17 -12.55
N LYS A 91 -14.35 19.47 -12.34
CA LYS A 91 -14.87 19.20 -10.98
C LYS A 91 -15.17 17.73 -10.70
N GLN A 92 -14.61 16.81 -11.49
CA GLN A 92 -14.78 15.39 -11.23
C GLN A 92 -13.46 14.69 -10.96
N ILE A 93 -13.47 13.81 -9.94
CA ILE A 93 -12.42 12.87 -9.60
C ILE A 93 -12.99 11.45 -9.80
N VAL A 94 -12.19 10.54 -10.34
CA VAL A 94 -12.52 9.12 -10.44
C VAL A 94 -11.52 8.35 -9.57
N THR A 95 -12.02 7.48 -8.71
CA THR A 95 -11.21 6.65 -7.80
C THR A 95 -11.86 5.28 -7.60
N THR A 96 -11.32 4.42 -6.72
CA THR A 96 -11.91 3.11 -6.44
C THR A 96 -12.53 3.04 -5.06
N THR A 97 -13.43 2.08 -4.84
CA THR A 97 -14.03 1.80 -3.52
C THR A 97 -13.04 1.16 -2.55
N VAL A 98 -11.89 0.71 -3.03
CA VAL A 98 -10.90 -0.08 -2.25
C VAL A 98 -9.59 0.67 -1.97
N GLU A 99 -9.57 1.97 -2.21
CA GLU A 99 -8.42 2.83 -1.92
C GLU A 99 -8.08 2.86 -0.41
N HIS A 100 -6.82 3.18 -0.12
CA HIS A 100 -6.41 3.47 1.24
C HIS A 100 -7.12 4.74 1.77
N PRO A 101 -7.39 4.86 3.09
CA PRO A 101 -8.00 6.07 3.67
C PRO A 101 -7.29 7.38 3.31
N ALA A 102 -5.98 7.36 3.06
CA ALA A 102 -5.21 8.53 2.59
C ALA A 102 -5.65 9.07 1.21
N VAL A 103 -6.43 8.29 0.44
CA VAL A 103 -7.08 8.72 -0.81
C VAL A 103 -8.56 8.94 -0.58
N LEU A 104 -9.26 8.00 0.09
CA LEU A 104 -10.71 8.09 0.30
C LEU A 104 -11.11 9.34 1.09
N GLU A 105 -10.41 9.64 2.19
CA GLU A 105 -10.74 10.81 3.02
C GLU A 105 -10.47 12.13 2.27
N VAL A 106 -9.42 12.15 1.43
CA VAL A 106 -9.18 13.32 0.58
C VAL A 106 -10.28 13.46 -0.47
N CYS A 107 -10.74 12.36 -1.06
CA CYS A 107 -11.87 12.38 -2.01
C CYS A 107 -13.17 12.86 -1.32
N ARG A 108 -13.47 12.40 -0.11
CA ARG A 108 -14.62 12.87 0.67
C ARG A 108 -14.53 14.36 1.00
N GLU A 109 -13.32 14.85 1.33
CA GLU A 109 -13.12 16.29 1.53
C GLU A 109 -13.32 17.08 0.24
N MET A 110 -12.90 16.53 -0.90
CA MET A 110 -13.16 17.17 -2.21
C MET A 110 -14.66 17.22 -2.52
N GLU A 111 -15.45 16.19 -2.14
CA GLU A 111 -16.92 16.23 -2.27
C GLU A 111 -17.52 17.38 -1.46
N ARG A 112 -17.07 17.59 -0.20
CA ARG A 112 -17.50 18.74 0.64
C ARG A 112 -17.15 20.07 -0.01
N ASN A 113 -16.08 20.09 -0.81
CA ASN A 113 -15.64 21.28 -1.55
C ASN A 113 -16.26 21.41 -2.97
N GLY A 114 -17.36 20.67 -3.24
CA GLY A 114 -18.16 20.78 -4.46
C GLY A 114 -17.60 20.04 -5.66
N TYR A 115 -16.70 19.08 -5.47
CA TYR A 115 -16.29 18.14 -6.51
C TYR A 115 -17.23 16.94 -6.56
N ARG A 116 -17.39 16.36 -7.73
CA ARG A 116 -18.05 15.05 -7.90
C ARG A 116 -16.99 13.97 -7.84
N VAL A 117 -17.18 12.96 -7.01
CA VAL A 117 -16.30 11.78 -6.96
C VAL A 117 -17.04 10.56 -7.47
N ALA A 118 -16.46 9.86 -8.43
CA ALA A 118 -16.96 8.57 -8.92
C ALA A 118 -16.10 7.45 -8.32
N TYR A 119 -16.73 6.58 -7.53
CA TYR A 119 -16.08 5.43 -6.92
C TYR A 119 -16.35 4.18 -7.75
N VAL A 120 -15.31 3.66 -8.39
CA VAL A 120 -15.41 2.44 -9.20
C VAL A 120 -15.27 1.22 -8.31
N GLY A 121 -16.17 0.25 -8.49
CA GLY A 121 -16.18 -1.00 -7.73
C GLY A 121 -15.17 -2.03 -8.21
N VAL A 122 -15.09 -3.12 -7.45
CA VAL A 122 -14.32 -4.33 -7.78
C VAL A 122 -15.21 -5.56 -7.72
N ASP A 123 -14.78 -6.66 -8.36
CA ASP A 123 -15.44 -7.96 -8.23
C ASP A 123 -14.99 -8.73 -6.96
N ARG A 124 -15.45 -9.97 -6.82
CA ARG A 124 -15.14 -10.84 -5.67
C ARG A 124 -13.64 -11.15 -5.54
N ASP A 125 -12.91 -11.19 -6.63
CA ASP A 125 -11.45 -11.41 -6.66
C ASP A 125 -10.66 -10.11 -6.54
N GLY A 126 -11.33 -8.95 -6.51
CA GLY A 126 -10.70 -7.64 -6.40
C GLY A 126 -10.30 -7.03 -7.74
N HIS A 127 -10.70 -7.60 -8.88
CA HIS A 127 -10.47 -6.96 -10.17
C HIS A 127 -11.35 -5.71 -10.31
N LEU A 128 -10.80 -4.66 -10.88
CA LEU A 128 -11.52 -3.42 -11.13
C LEU A 128 -12.65 -3.65 -12.16
N ASP A 129 -13.83 -3.05 -11.94
CA ASP A 129 -14.88 -2.92 -12.97
C ASP A 129 -14.40 -1.96 -14.08
N VAL A 130 -13.61 -2.47 -15.03
CA VAL A 130 -13.07 -1.67 -16.14
C VAL A 130 -14.16 -1.05 -17.01
N PRO A 131 -15.26 -1.75 -17.36
CA PRO A 131 -16.40 -1.11 -18.05
C PRO A 131 -17.01 0.03 -17.24
N GLY A 132 -17.21 -0.13 -15.93
CA GLY A 132 -17.67 0.91 -15.02
C GLY A 132 -16.71 2.09 -14.94
N PHE A 133 -15.41 1.81 -14.89
CA PHE A 133 -14.35 2.82 -14.93
C PHE A 133 -14.43 3.69 -16.20
N ILE A 134 -14.55 3.08 -17.37
CA ILE A 134 -14.65 3.80 -18.64
C ILE A 134 -15.92 4.69 -18.66
N ARG A 135 -17.05 4.17 -18.19
CA ARG A 135 -18.30 4.95 -18.08
C ARG A 135 -18.22 6.11 -17.09
N ALA A 136 -17.36 6.02 -16.09
CA ALA A 136 -17.15 7.06 -15.08
C ALA A 136 -16.37 8.27 -15.62
N LEU A 137 -15.57 8.10 -16.70
CA LEU A 137 -14.82 9.19 -17.31
C LEU A 137 -15.79 10.15 -18.02
N SER A 138 -15.54 11.46 -17.89
CA SER A 138 -16.34 12.52 -18.52
C SER A 138 -15.47 13.74 -18.84
N PRO A 139 -15.96 14.70 -19.64
CA PRO A 139 -15.25 15.95 -19.89
C PRO A 139 -14.93 16.77 -18.63
N GLU A 140 -15.68 16.55 -17.54
CA GLU A 140 -15.48 17.18 -16.24
C GLU A 140 -14.38 16.49 -15.41
N THR A 141 -13.88 15.32 -15.84
CA THR A 141 -12.85 14.59 -15.10
C THR A 141 -11.54 15.36 -15.14
N LEU A 142 -11.06 15.72 -13.95
CA LEU A 142 -9.75 16.38 -13.79
C LEU A 142 -8.65 15.40 -13.42
N LEU A 143 -9.01 14.38 -12.63
CA LEU A 143 -8.06 13.42 -12.04
C LEU A 143 -8.68 12.03 -11.93
N VAL A 144 -7.88 11.04 -12.25
CA VAL A 144 -8.09 9.64 -11.89
C VAL A 144 -7.05 9.26 -10.85
N SER A 145 -7.48 8.67 -9.73
CA SER A 145 -6.58 8.17 -8.67
C SER A 145 -6.91 6.71 -8.38
N ILE A 146 -6.03 5.80 -8.75
CA ILE A 146 -6.19 4.35 -8.54
C ILE A 146 -4.91 3.80 -7.96
N MET A 147 -5.00 3.09 -6.81
CA MET A 147 -3.85 2.45 -6.19
C MET A 147 -3.23 1.39 -7.10
N HIS A 148 -1.90 1.22 -7.04
CA HIS A 148 -1.22 0.22 -7.85
C HIS A 148 -1.41 -1.20 -7.30
N ALA A 149 -1.43 -1.35 -5.97
CA ALA A 149 -1.82 -2.61 -5.33
C ALA A 149 -2.51 -2.34 -4.00
N ASN A 150 -3.49 -3.19 -3.69
CA ASN A 150 -4.24 -3.09 -2.46
C ASN A 150 -3.40 -3.54 -1.25
N ASN A 151 -3.43 -2.77 -0.18
CA ASN A 151 -2.66 -3.01 1.04
C ASN A 151 -3.19 -4.16 1.91
N GLU A 152 -4.43 -4.59 1.69
CA GLU A 152 -5.07 -5.66 2.46
C GLU A 152 -4.99 -6.99 1.73
N THR A 153 -5.42 -7.06 0.48
CA THR A 153 -5.48 -8.29 -0.31
C THR A 153 -4.21 -8.55 -1.13
N GLY A 154 -3.44 -7.50 -1.39
CA GLY A 154 -2.28 -7.56 -2.29
C GLY A 154 -2.62 -7.55 -3.77
N VAL A 155 -3.91 -7.46 -4.15
CA VAL A 155 -4.34 -7.42 -5.57
C VAL A 155 -3.68 -6.26 -6.28
N VAL A 156 -3.09 -6.55 -7.45
CA VAL A 156 -2.39 -5.57 -8.30
C VAL A 156 -3.33 -5.11 -9.42
N PHE A 157 -3.49 -3.78 -9.55
CA PHE A 157 -4.31 -3.19 -10.61
C PHE A 157 -3.48 -2.94 -11.88
N PRO A 158 -4.07 -3.08 -13.09
CA PRO A 158 -3.39 -2.90 -14.37
C PRO A 158 -3.21 -1.41 -14.73
N ILE A 159 -2.37 -0.70 -13.95
CA ILE A 159 -2.19 0.76 -14.03
C ILE A 159 -1.71 1.22 -15.41
N ASP A 160 -0.88 0.45 -16.10
CA ASP A 160 -0.43 0.71 -17.46
C ASP A 160 -1.62 0.80 -18.44
N GLN A 161 -2.53 -0.18 -18.39
CA GLN A 161 -3.73 -0.22 -19.22
C GLN A 161 -4.70 0.92 -18.84
N LEU A 162 -4.98 1.10 -17.55
CA LEU A 162 -5.93 2.11 -17.06
C LEU A 162 -5.46 3.54 -17.39
N SER A 163 -4.18 3.83 -17.16
CA SER A 163 -3.63 5.15 -17.49
C SER A 163 -3.64 5.43 -19.01
N ARG A 164 -3.40 4.41 -19.84
CA ARG A 164 -3.51 4.51 -21.29
C ARG A 164 -4.95 4.86 -21.71
N ILE A 165 -5.95 4.14 -21.22
CA ILE A 165 -7.38 4.40 -21.48
C ILE A 165 -7.71 5.86 -21.15
N VAL A 166 -7.24 6.37 -20.01
CA VAL A 166 -7.48 7.76 -19.60
C VAL A 166 -6.87 8.74 -20.60
N LYS A 167 -5.61 8.54 -21.02
CA LYS A 167 -4.95 9.45 -21.95
C LYS A 167 -5.48 9.37 -23.38
N GLU A 168 -6.00 8.23 -23.80
CA GLU A 168 -6.70 8.07 -25.08
C GLU A 168 -8.08 8.72 -25.03
N THR A 169 -8.76 8.75 -23.87
CA THR A 169 -10.03 9.42 -23.68
C THR A 169 -9.86 10.95 -23.65
N ASP A 170 -8.95 11.44 -22.83
CA ASP A 170 -8.60 12.87 -22.72
C ASP A 170 -7.20 13.01 -22.09
N PRO A 171 -6.18 13.44 -22.85
CA PRO A 171 -4.81 13.61 -22.34
C PRO A 171 -4.69 14.69 -21.25
N GLY A 172 -5.70 15.56 -21.11
CA GLY A 172 -5.75 16.58 -20.05
C GLY A 172 -6.14 16.05 -18.66
N ILE A 173 -6.64 14.83 -18.57
CA ILE A 173 -6.93 14.19 -17.29
C ILE A 173 -5.60 13.76 -16.63
N VAL A 174 -5.40 14.16 -15.38
CA VAL A 174 -4.23 13.74 -14.59
C VAL A 174 -4.44 12.32 -14.07
N PHE A 175 -3.47 11.42 -14.27
CA PHE A 175 -3.50 10.08 -13.73
C PHE A 175 -2.53 9.96 -12.53
N HIS A 176 -3.08 9.68 -11.36
CA HIS A 176 -2.36 9.42 -10.12
C HIS A 176 -2.48 7.95 -9.72
N THR A 177 -1.40 7.38 -9.17
CA THR A 177 -1.42 6.07 -8.54
C THR A 177 -0.74 6.09 -7.16
N ASP A 178 -1.42 5.55 -6.16
CA ASP A 178 -0.79 5.22 -4.88
C ASP A 178 -0.03 3.89 -5.03
N ALA A 179 1.28 3.97 -5.12
CA ALA A 179 2.19 2.85 -5.27
C ALA A 179 2.89 2.46 -3.95
N THR A 180 2.31 2.84 -2.82
CA THR A 180 2.88 2.64 -1.48
C THR A 180 3.18 1.16 -1.19
N GLN A 181 2.39 0.25 -1.74
CA GLN A 181 2.59 -1.18 -1.53
C GLN A 181 3.43 -1.85 -2.63
N THR A 182 3.70 -1.15 -3.74
CA THR A 182 4.40 -1.75 -4.89
C THR A 182 5.84 -1.31 -5.03
N VAL A 183 6.15 -0.04 -4.74
CA VAL A 183 7.53 0.46 -4.79
C VAL A 183 8.41 -0.31 -3.81
N GLY A 184 9.51 -0.86 -4.31
CA GLY A 184 10.43 -1.73 -3.56
C GLY A 184 10.01 -3.21 -3.44
N LYS A 185 8.85 -3.60 -4.00
CA LYS A 185 8.37 -4.98 -4.04
C LYS A 185 8.14 -5.49 -5.48
N LEU A 186 7.76 -4.59 -6.37
CA LEU A 186 7.66 -4.84 -7.81
C LEU A 186 8.60 -3.89 -8.56
N THR A 187 9.00 -4.26 -9.75
CA THR A 187 9.74 -3.37 -10.64
C THR A 187 8.82 -2.28 -11.16
N ILE A 188 9.15 -1.03 -10.87
CA ILE A 188 8.44 0.16 -11.35
C ILE A 188 9.30 0.88 -12.38
N ASP A 189 8.78 1.02 -13.60
CA ASP A 189 9.42 1.77 -14.69
C ASP A 189 8.45 2.85 -15.19
N MET A 190 8.68 4.09 -14.73
CA MET A 190 7.84 5.24 -15.08
C MET A 190 8.05 5.71 -16.53
N VAL A 191 9.12 5.28 -17.17
CA VAL A 191 9.46 5.68 -18.54
C VAL A 191 8.85 4.75 -19.58
N ARG A 192 9.00 3.42 -19.38
CA ARG A 192 8.56 2.40 -20.35
C ARG A 192 7.32 1.65 -19.89
N GLY A 193 7.25 1.29 -18.61
CA GLY A 193 6.14 0.50 -18.04
C GLY A 193 4.90 1.34 -17.75
N LEU A 194 5.09 2.57 -17.25
CA LEU A 194 3.98 3.45 -16.84
C LEU A 194 4.07 4.85 -17.49
N PRO A 195 4.18 4.94 -18.84
CA PRO A 195 4.43 6.22 -19.53
C PRO A 195 3.27 7.22 -19.42
N TYR A 196 2.07 6.76 -19.07
CA TYR A 196 0.85 7.56 -18.99
C TYR A 196 0.47 7.96 -17.57
N VAL A 197 1.22 7.52 -16.55
CA VAL A 197 1.03 7.95 -15.16
C VAL A 197 1.71 9.30 -14.94
N ASP A 198 0.95 10.29 -14.48
CA ASP A 198 1.45 11.64 -14.22
C ASP A 198 2.01 11.79 -12.80
N LEU A 199 1.37 11.15 -11.83
CA LEU A 199 1.70 11.24 -10.41
C LEU A 199 1.78 9.84 -9.79
N LEU A 200 2.81 9.59 -8.97
CA LEU A 200 2.93 8.33 -8.23
C LEU A 200 3.39 8.64 -6.80
N SER A 201 2.65 8.12 -5.82
CA SER A 201 2.93 8.30 -4.39
C SER A 201 3.48 7.05 -3.75
N PHE A 202 4.48 7.18 -2.85
CA PHE A 202 4.91 6.08 -1.99
C PHE A 202 5.55 6.56 -0.68
N SER A 203 5.72 5.63 0.27
CA SER A 203 6.25 5.90 1.61
C SER A 203 7.41 5.00 1.96
N GLY A 204 8.45 5.56 2.56
CA GLY A 204 9.68 4.85 2.88
C GLY A 204 9.50 3.67 3.84
N HIS A 205 8.61 3.81 4.83
CA HIS A 205 8.43 2.78 5.86
C HIS A 205 7.77 1.48 5.35
N LYS A 206 7.40 1.38 4.09
CA LYS A 206 6.88 0.14 3.46
C LYS A 206 7.97 -0.66 2.74
N LEU A 207 9.20 -0.11 2.67
CA LEU A 207 10.33 -0.70 1.96
C LEU A 207 11.64 -0.65 2.77
N HIS A 208 11.54 -0.81 4.09
CA HIS A 208 12.66 -0.84 5.04
C HIS A 208 13.43 0.49 5.19
N ALA A 209 12.82 1.62 4.82
CA ALA A 209 13.27 2.96 5.16
C ALA A 209 12.56 3.50 6.40
N PRO A 210 12.97 4.66 6.94
CA PRO A 210 12.31 5.24 8.12
C PRO A 210 10.86 5.68 7.84
N LYS A 211 10.07 5.74 8.92
CA LYS A 211 8.82 6.51 8.95
C LYS A 211 9.16 7.99 8.83
N GLY A 212 8.24 8.82 8.32
CA GLY A 212 8.47 10.27 8.22
C GLY A 212 9.18 10.71 6.94
N VAL A 213 9.22 9.86 5.92
CA VAL A 213 9.67 10.19 4.56
C VAL A 213 8.81 9.48 3.52
N GLY A 214 8.46 10.22 2.48
CA GLY A 214 7.73 9.74 1.31
C GLY A 214 8.19 10.46 0.05
N VAL A 215 7.60 10.09 -1.07
CA VAL A 215 7.87 10.68 -2.37
C VAL A 215 6.56 10.85 -3.14
N LEU A 216 6.46 11.96 -3.84
CA LEU A 216 5.56 12.14 -4.96
C LEU A 216 6.43 12.24 -6.23
N TYR A 217 6.32 11.25 -7.13
CA TYR A 217 6.77 11.40 -8.50
C TYR A 217 5.81 12.35 -9.22
N LEU A 218 6.35 13.34 -9.89
CA LEU A 218 5.62 14.36 -10.62
C LEU A 218 6.18 14.44 -12.04
N ARG A 219 5.50 13.83 -13.00
CA ARG A 219 5.91 13.83 -14.41
C ARG A 219 6.07 15.25 -14.95
N ARG A 220 7.15 15.51 -15.67
CA ARG A 220 7.42 16.81 -16.30
C ARG A 220 6.21 17.25 -17.14
N GLY A 221 5.74 18.46 -16.91
CA GLY A 221 4.58 19.06 -17.59
C GLY A 221 3.26 18.92 -16.84
N THR A 222 3.17 18.01 -15.87
CA THR A 222 1.99 17.90 -14.99
C THR A 222 1.90 19.10 -14.07
N ARG A 223 0.74 19.76 -14.05
CA ARG A 223 0.49 20.96 -13.24
C ARG A 223 -0.15 20.59 -11.92
N ILE A 224 0.53 20.93 -10.82
CA ILE A 224 -0.04 20.90 -9.47
C ILE A 224 0.26 22.21 -8.74
N ARG A 225 -0.56 22.54 -7.73
CA ARG A 225 -0.26 23.60 -6.74
C ARG A 225 0.30 22.95 -5.48
N PRO A 226 1.27 23.61 -4.81
CA PRO A 226 1.79 23.09 -3.54
C PRO A 226 0.68 22.85 -2.52
N PHE A 227 0.76 21.73 -1.82
CA PHE A 227 -0.13 21.43 -0.69
C PHE A 227 0.41 22.09 0.58
N LEU A 228 1.68 21.86 0.89
CA LEU A 228 2.36 22.44 2.03
C LEU A 228 3.09 23.72 1.58
N LEU A 229 2.55 24.87 1.98
CA LEU A 229 3.12 26.19 1.65
C LEU A 229 4.26 26.56 2.61
N GLY A 230 5.28 27.27 2.11
CA GLY A 230 6.43 27.69 2.90
C GLY A 230 7.52 28.33 2.06
N GLY A 231 8.78 28.02 2.38
CA GLY A 231 9.95 28.48 1.66
C GLY A 231 10.15 27.85 0.29
N HIS A 232 11.35 28.03 -0.27
CA HIS A 232 11.68 27.60 -1.64
C HIS A 232 12.18 26.15 -1.75
N GLN A 233 12.06 25.35 -0.66
CA GLN A 233 12.45 23.95 -0.66
C GLN A 233 11.70 23.19 -1.77
N GLU A 234 12.29 22.09 -2.23
CA GLU A 234 11.73 21.28 -3.32
C GLU A 234 11.33 22.13 -4.55
N ALA A 235 12.14 23.13 -4.89
CA ALA A 235 11.87 24.10 -5.96
C ALA A 235 10.52 24.85 -5.78
N GLY A 236 10.14 25.16 -4.56
CA GLY A 236 8.87 25.86 -4.21
C GLY A 236 7.62 24.98 -4.28
N ARG A 237 7.79 23.66 -4.46
CA ARG A 237 6.68 22.71 -4.58
C ARG A 237 6.23 22.11 -3.24
N ARG A 238 7.09 22.20 -2.22
CA ARG A 238 6.81 21.74 -0.86
C ARG A 238 7.68 22.50 0.14
N GLY A 239 7.07 23.28 1.02
CA GLY A 239 7.76 24.08 2.04
C GLY A 239 8.22 23.25 3.23
N GLY A 240 9.25 23.76 3.93
CA GLY A 240 9.85 23.15 5.12
C GLY A 240 11.19 22.50 4.83
N THR A 241 12.11 22.62 5.81
CA THR A 241 13.49 22.07 5.71
C THR A 241 13.45 20.59 5.40
N GLU A 242 14.29 20.15 4.47
CA GLU A 242 14.37 18.77 4.03
C GLU A 242 14.93 17.87 5.13
N ASN A 243 14.29 16.72 5.34
CA ASN A 243 14.71 15.71 6.30
C ASN A 243 15.83 14.83 5.68
N VAL A 244 17.04 15.40 5.61
CA VAL A 244 18.17 14.78 4.92
C VAL A 244 18.50 13.37 5.42
N PRO A 245 18.54 13.08 6.76
CA PRO A 245 18.79 11.73 7.25
C PRO A 245 17.82 10.71 6.66
N TYR A 246 16.52 11.02 6.68
CA TYR A 246 15.47 10.09 6.22
C TYR A 246 15.45 9.97 4.69
N ILE A 247 15.75 11.05 3.99
CA ILE A 247 15.87 11.06 2.53
C ILE A 247 17.06 10.22 2.07
N ALA A 248 18.21 10.34 2.72
CA ALA A 248 19.38 9.49 2.47
C ALA A 248 19.07 8.02 2.73
N GLY A 249 18.38 7.72 3.85
CA GLY A 249 17.89 6.40 4.19
C GLY A 249 16.93 5.83 3.13
N LEU A 250 16.01 6.64 2.63
CA LEU A 250 15.08 6.23 1.56
C LEU A 250 15.80 5.89 0.26
N GLY A 251 16.78 6.71 -0.15
CA GLY A 251 17.62 6.42 -1.32
C GLY A 251 18.36 5.09 -1.18
N ARG A 252 18.96 4.84 0.00
CA ARG A 252 19.63 3.57 0.29
C ARG A 252 18.67 2.38 0.27
N ALA A 253 17.48 2.50 0.86
CA ALA A 253 16.46 1.44 0.88
C ALA A 253 16.02 1.05 -0.52
N LEU A 254 15.76 2.03 -1.40
CA LEU A 254 15.38 1.75 -2.79
C LEU A 254 16.52 1.11 -3.58
N SER A 255 17.76 1.53 -3.37
CA SER A 255 18.92 0.88 -3.98
C SER A 255 19.03 -0.60 -3.59
N LEU A 256 18.81 -0.92 -2.30
CA LEU A 256 18.79 -2.32 -1.81
C LEU A 256 17.62 -3.11 -2.39
N ALA A 257 16.44 -2.52 -2.43
CA ALA A 257 15.24 -3.16 -3.00
C ALA A 257 15.45 -3.48 -4.49
N LYS A 258 16.00 -2.54 -5.26
CA LYS A 258 16.30 -2.75 -6.69
C LYS A 258 17.34 -3.85 -6.91
N ALA A 259 18.40 -3.88 -6.11
CA ALA A 259 19.46 -4.88 -6.23
C ALA A 259 18.98 -6.30 -5.94
N GLY A 260 18.03 -6.48 -5.00
CA GLY A 260 17.49 -7.79 -4.63
C GLY A 260 16.15 -8.16 -5.29
N ALA A 261 15.60 -7.32 -6.19
CA ALA A 261 14.21 -7.38 -6.63
C ALA A 261 13.77 -8.77 -7.11
N ALA A 262 14.47 -9.36 -8.07
CA ALA A 262 14.08 -10.64 -8.67
C ALA A 262 14.18 -11.82 -7.69
N GLU A 263 15.23 -11.84 -6.85
CA GLU A 263 15.44 -12.89 -5.86
C GLU A 263 14.38 -12.79 -4.73
N ASP A 264 14.16 -11.58 -4.22
CA ASP A 264 13.17 -11.32 -3.18
C ASP A 264 11.76 -11.63 -3.66
N GLU A 265 11.38 -11.21 -4.87
CA GLU A 265 10.07 -11.49 -5.45
C GLU A 265 9.81 -13.00 -5.54
N ALA A 266 10.75 -13.76 -6.10
CA ALA A 266 10.63 -15.20 -6.23
C ALA A 266 10.61 -15.93 -4.88
N ARG A 267 11.49 -15.55 -3.95
CA ARG A 267 11.62 -16.19 -2.64
C ARG A 267 10.42 -15.88 -1.75
N ILE A 268 10.04 -14.60 -1.66
CA ILE A 268 8.91 -14.18 -0.82
C ILE A 268 7.60 -14.74 -1.37
N GLY A 269 7.44 -14.77 -2.70
CA GLY A 269 6.28 -15.39 -3.35
C GLY A 269 6.15 -16.87 -3.00
N ARG A 270 7.24 -17.64 -3.03
CA ARG A 270 7.22 -19.07 -2.61
C ARG A 270 6.83 -19.23 -1.12
N LEU A 271 7.33 -18.38 -0.23
CA LEU A 271 6.98 -18.42 1.19
C LEU A 271 5.49 -18.09 1.41
N ARG A 272 4.95 -17.07 0.72
CA ARG A 272 3.54 -16.71 0.74
C ARG A 272 2.67 -17.86 0.24
N ASP A 273 3.02 -18.46 -0.89
CA ASP A 273 2.26 -19.58 -1.48
C ASP A 273 2.32 -20.84 -0.60
N ARG A 274 3.46 -21.08 0.09
CA ARG A 274 3.59 -22.14 1.07
C ARG A 274 2.68 -21.93 2.27
N LEU A 275 2.64 -20.69 2.81
CA LEU A 275 1.75 -20.33 3.91
C LEU A 275 0.28 -20.50 3.49
N GLU A 276 -0.11 -19.96 2.34
CA GLU A 276 -1.46 -20.06 1.80
C GLU A 276 -1.92 -21.51 1.66
N ARG A 277 -1.17 -22.33 0.93
CA ARG A 277 -1.48 -23.75 0.76
C ARG A 277 -1.55 -24.50 2.08
N GLY A 278 -0.57 -24.28 2.96
CA GLY A 278 -0.52 -24.95 4.24
C GLY A 278 -1.67 -24.60 5.18
N LEU A 279 -2.24 -23.38 5.11
CA LEU A 279 -3.44 -22.99 5.86
C LEU A 279 -4.71 -23.56 5.23
N VAL A 280 -4.84 -23.49 3.90
CA VAL A 280 -6.01 -24.02 3.18
C VAL A 280 -6.13 -25.54 3.34
N ASP A 281 -5.03 -26.25 3.28
CA ASP A 281 -5.03 -27.72 3.41
C ASP A 281 -5.36 -28.21 4.85
N ARG A 282 -5.04 -27.41 5.87
CA ARG A 282 -5.18 -27.83 7.29
C ARG A 282 -6.42 -27.30 7.96
N ILE A 283 -7.04 -26.26 7.44
CA ILE A 283 -8.14 -25.56 8.09
C ILE A 283 -9.35 -25.56 7.14
N PRO A 284 -10.46 -26.23 7.48
CA PRO A 284 -11.67 -26.21 6.65
C PRO A 284 -12.37 -24.85 6.69
N SER A 285 -13.26 -24.59 5.74
CA SER A 285 -14.06 -23.35 5.66
C SER A 285 -13.22 -22.09 5.74
N VAL A 286 -12.31 -21.94 4.77
CA VAL A 286 -11.46 -20.77 4.58
C VAL A 286 -11.58 -20.25 3.15
N GLU A 287 -11.34 -18.97 2.96
CA GLU A 287 -11.31 -18.32 1.65
C GLU A 287 -10.10 -17.40 1.54
N VAL A 288 -9.40 -17.49 0.40
CA VAL A 288 -8.31 -16.56 0.07
C VAL A 288 -8.91 -15.34 -0.64
N ASN A 289 -8.80 -14.17 -0.01
CA ASN A 289 -9.31 -12.93 -0.58
C ASN A 289 -8.36 -12.41 -1.66
N GLY A 290 -8.88 -12.25 -2.89
CA GLY A 290 -8.09 -11.84 -4.05
C GLY A 290 -7.26 -12.99 -4.66
N GLY A 291 -7.58 -14.25 -4.35
CA GLY A 291 -6.86 -15.42 -4.84
C GLY A 291 -6.90 -15.60 -6.36
N GLY A 292 -7.96 -15.14 -7.01
CA GLY A 292 -8.14 -15.21 -8.46
C GLY A 292 -7.46 -14.08 -9.25
N ALA A 293 -6.89 -13.07 -8.58
CA ALA A 293 -6.27 -11.92 -9.23
C ALA A 293 -4.73 -11.95 -9.12
N PRO A 294 -4.00 -11.20 -9.97
CA PRO A 294 -2.59 -10.92 -9.76
C PRO A 294 -2.36 -10.25 -8.40
N ARG A 295 -1.40 -10.77 -7.61
CA ARG A 295 -1.13 -10.30 -6.25
C ARG A 295 0.34 -9.98 -6.02
N LEU A 296 0.60 -9.08 -5.09
CA LEU A 296 1.94 -8.85 -4.56
C LEU A 296 2.55 -10.16 -4.02
N PRO A 297 3.86 -10.36 -4.18
CA PRO A 297 4.52 -11.60 -3.74
C PRO A 297 4.46 -11.79 -2.22
N ASN A 298 4.30 -10.70 -1.46
CA ASN A 298 4.43 -10.71 -0.01
C ASN A 298 3.11 -10.73 0.76
N THR A 299 1.95 -10.68 0.12
CA THR A 299 0.67 -10.46 0.81
C THR A 299 -0.26 -11.65 0.64
N LEU A 300 -0.72 -12.18 1.76
CA LEU A 300 -1.80 -13.16 1.87
C LEU A 300 -2.91 -12.54 2.73
N ASN A 301 -4.12 -12.47 2.21
CA ASN A 301 -5.32 -12.18 2.98
C ASN A 301 -6.22 -13.42 2.92
N ILE A 302 -6.55 -13.97 4.08
CA ILE A 302 -7.31 -15.21 4.19
C ILE A 302 -8.38 -15.04 5.27
N SER A 303 -9.60 -15.42 4.95
CA SER A 303 -10.75 -15.38 5.86
C SER A 303 -11.08 -16.78 6.38
N PHE A 304 -11.37 -16.85 7.68
CA PHE A 304 -11.77 -18.06 8.38
C PHE A 304 -13.22 -17.89 8.81
N HIS A 305 -14.12 -18.68 8.23
CA HIS A 305 -15.56 -18.57 8.50
C HIS A 305 -15.91 -18.83 9.96
N PHE A 306 -16.89 -18.06 10.44
CA PHE A 306 -17.56 -18.23 11.74
C PHE A 306 -16.71 -17.93 12.97
N ILE A 307 -15.63 -17.17 12.83
CA ILE A 307 -14.81 -16.69 13.94
C ILE A 307 -14.39 -15.25 13.71
N GLU A 308 -13.94 -14.58 14.78
CA GLU A 308 -13.52 -13.19 14.76
C GLU A 308 -12.01 -13.07 14.57
N GLY A 309 -11.58 -12.18 13.68
CA GLY A 309 -10.18 -11.93 13.35
C GLY A 309 -9.36 -11.45 14.55
N GLU A 310 -9.93 -10.57 15.38
CA GLU A 310 -9.27 -10.05 16.58
C GLU A 310 -8.88 -11.17 17.56
N GLY A 311 -9.76 -12.15 17.74
CA GLY A 311 -9.46 -13.32 18.59
C GLY A 311 -8.28 -14.13 18.07
N MET A 312 -8.16 -14.28 16.73
CA MET A 312 -7.02 -14.93 16.11
C MET A 312 -5.73 -14.14 16.30
N LEU A 313 -5.77 -12.82 16.09
CA LEU A 313 -4.60 -11.95 16.26
C LEU A 313 -4.10 -11.91 17.70
N PHE A 314 -5.02 -11.89 18.67
CA PHE A 314 -4.68 -11.96 20.08
C PHE A 314 -3.94 -13.25 20.41
N GLN A 315 -4.50 -14.41 20.01
CA GLN A 315 -3.85 -15.70 20.25
C GLN A 315 -2.53 -15.86 19.48
N LEU A 316 -2.41 -15.37 18.24
CA LEU A 316 -1.13 -15.33 17.51
C LEU A 316 -0.05 -14.55 18.27
N SER A 317 -0.44 -13.41 18.87
CA SER A 317 0.47 -12.57 19.65
C SER A 317 1.05 -13.30 20.87
N GLU A 318 0.31 -14.22 21.49
CA GLU A 318 0.82 -15.06 22.59
C GLU A 318 1.94 -16.02 22.15
N TYR A 319 1.96 -16.37 20.85
CA TYR A 319 3.04 -17.15 20.23
C TYR A 319 4.15 -16.26 19.63
N GLY A 320 4.11 -14.94 19.85
CA GLY A 320 5.07 -13.99 19.29
C GLY A 320 4.88 -13.73 17.80
N ILE A 321 3.74 -14.09 17.20
CA ILE A 321 3.44 -13.92 15.78
C ILE A 321 2.61 -12.65 15.59
N CYS A 322 3.16 -11.68 14.84
CA CYS A 322 2.50 -10.43 14.49
C CYS A 322 1.87 -10.53 13.11
N ALA A 323 0.55 -10.39 13.02
CA ALA A 323 -0.23 -10.30 11.79
C ALA A 323 -1.29 -9.18 11.95
N SER A 324 -2.12 -8.94 10.94
CA SER A 324 -3.13 -7.88 10.98
C SER A 324 -4.50 -8.41 10.55
N SER A 325 -5.57 -7.80 11.03
CA SER A 325 -6.89 -7.95 10.41
C SER A 325 -7.00 -7.00 9.20
N GLY A 326 -7.91 -7.27 8.26
CA GLY A 326 -8.18 -6.37 7.14
C GLY A 326 -8.54 -4.95 7.57
N SER A 327 -9.05 -4.76 8.80
CA SER A 327 -9.49 -3.49 9.37
C SER A 327 -8.44 -2.74 10.22
N ALA A 328 -7.17 -3.10 10.14
CA ALA A 328 -6.09 -2.58 11.02
C ALA A 328 -5.96 -1.04 11.06
N CYS A 329 -6.50 -0.31 10.09
CA CYS A 329 -6.47 1.16 10.08
C CYS A 329 -7.61 1.82 10.87
N THR A 330 -8.60 1.04 11.35
CA THR A 330 -9.74 1.50 12.15
C THR A 330 -9.73 0.84 13.53
N SER A 331 -8.56 0.75 14.17
CA SER A 331 -8.42 0.24 15.53
C SER A 331 -9.40 0.98 16.47
N GLY A 332 -10.49 0.32 16.83
CA GLY A 332 -11.58 0.87 17.66
C GLY A 332 -12.96 0.83 17.03
N SER A 333 -13.12 0.49 15.73
CA SER A 333 -14.44 0.21 15.14
C SER A 333 -14.61 -1.31 14.92
N LEU A 334 -15.75 -1.84 15.33
CA LEU A 334 -16.16 -3.23 15.07
C LEU A 334 -16.58 -3.44 13.59
N GLU A 335 -16.41 -2.42 12.74
CA GLU A 335 -16.79 -2.53 11.34
C GLU A 335 -15.77 -3.34 10.53
N PRO A 336 -16.23 -4.25 9.67
CA PRO A 336 -15.38 -5.03 8.80
C PRO A 336 -14.69 -4.13 7.75
N SER A 337 -13.60 -4.61 7.19
CA SER A 337 -12.84 -3.93 6.13
C SER A 337 -13.74 -3.43 5.00
N HIS A 338 -13.61 -2.15 4.64
CA HIS A 338 -14.29 -1.57 3.49
C HIS A 338 -13.86 -2.25 2.16
N VAL A 339 -12.62 -2.74 2.09
CA VAL A 339 -12.08 -3.48 0.94
C VAL A 339 -12.80 -4.81 0.79
N LEU A 340 -12.86 -5.62 1.85
CA LEU A 340 -13.52 -6.92 1.81
C LEU A 340 -15.03 -6.79 1.61
N ARG A 341 -15.66 -5.74 2.14
CA ARG A 341 -17.08 -5.41 1.85
C ARG A 341 -17.27 -5.05 0.37
N ALA A 342 -16.38 -4.22 -0.20
CA ALA A 342 -16.44 -3.88 -1.63
C ALA A 342 -16.26 -5.10 -2.54
N MET A 343 -15.46 -6.07 -2.12
CA MET A 343 -15.26 -7.37 -2.77
C MET A 343 -16.42 -8.35 -2.51
N LYS A 344 -17.44 -7.96 -1.73
CA LYS A 344 -18.59 -8.82 -1.36
C LYS A 344 -18.18 -10.12 -0.66
N VAL A 345 -17.15 -10.05 0.22
CA VAL A 345 -16.80 -11.16 1.10
C VAL A 345 -17.98 -11.44 2.03
N PRO A 346 -18.45 -12.71 2.17
CA PRO A 346 -19.60 -13.05 3.00
C PRO A 346 -19.45 -12.56 4.44
N PHE A 347 -20.55 -12.17 5.07
CA PHE A 347 -20.57 -11.73 6.47
C PHE A 347 -19.93 -12.74 7.42
N THR A 348 -20.11 -14.03 7.18
CA THR A 348 -19.53 -15.13 7.96
C THR A 348 -17.99 -15.21 7.89
N ALA A 349 -17.38 -14.56 6.90
CA ALA A 349 -15.96 -14.60 6.60
C ALA A 349 -15.25 -13.24 6.75
N VAL A 350 -16.02 -12.12 6.54
CA VAL A 350 -15.43 -10.79 6.49
C VAL A 350 -14.81 -10.36 7.83
N HIS A 351 -15.40 -10.75 8.94
CA HIS A 351 -14.88 -10.49 10.28
C HIS A 351 -13.72 -11.43 10.68
N GLY A 352 -13.66 -12.61 10.07
CA GLY A 352 -12.62 -13.62 10.32
C GLY A 352 -11.41 -13.50 9.41
N SER A 353 -11.14 -12.33 8.84
CA SER A 353 -10.01 -12.14 7.95
C SER A 353 -8.70 -11.86 8.70
N VAL A 354 -7.62 -12.48 8.24
CA VAL A 354 -6.24 -12.22 8.69
C VAL A 354 -5.37 -11.92 7.48
N ARG A 355 -4.60 -10.84 7.56
CA ARG A 355 -3.57 -10.50 6.60
C ARG A 355 -2.20 -10.87 7.13
N PHE A 356 -1.49 -11.72 6.42
CA PHE A 356 -0.07 -11.97 6.60
C PHE A 356 0.70 -11.22 5.52
N SER A 357 1.67 -10.42 5.91
CA SER A 357 2.52 -9.72 4.95
C SER A 357 4.00 -9.91 5.27
N LEU A 358 4.66 -10.63 4.38
CA LEU A 358 6.03 -11.09 4.48
C LEU A 358 7.02 -9.97 4.07
N SER A 359 8.30 -10.21 4.31
CA SER A 359 9.37 -9.33 3.82
C SER A 359 10.61 -10.14 3.42
N ARG A 360 11.65 -9.44 2.96
CA ARG A 360 12.97 -10.02 2.67
C ARG A 360 13.62 -10.69 3.88
N TYR A 361 13.16 -10.44 5.07
CA TYR A 361 13.67 -11.02 6.31
C TYR A 361 12.87 -12.23 6.80
N THR A 362 11.73 -12.51 6.19
CA THR A 362 10.91 -13.68 6.54
C THR A 362 11.62 -14.97 6.13
N THR A 363 11.62 -15.95 7.04
CA THR A 363 12.30 -17.24 6.89
C THR A 363 11.33 -18.40 6.72
N ASP A 364 11.82 -19.53 6.20
CA ASP A 364 11.04 -20.78 6.13
C ASP A 364 10.60 -21.26 7.53
N ALA A 365 11.48 -21.15 8.53
CA ALA A 365 11.19 -21.55 9.91
C ALA A 365 10.05 -20.73 10.55
N GLU A 366 9.96 -19.43 10.22
CA GLU A 366 8.85 -18.59 10.67
C GLU A 366 7.52 -19.02 10.04
N ILE A 367 7.52 -19.37 8.75
CA ILE A 367 6.34 -19.92 8.09
C ILE A 367 5.94 -21.27 8.67
N ASP A 368 6.91 -22.18 8.94
CA ASP A 368 6.65 -23.47 9.60
C ASP A 368 6.01 -23.28 10.97
N ARG A 369 6.48 -22.32 11.75
CA ARG A 369 5.91 -22.02 13.06
C ARG A 369 4.47 -21.53 12.98
N VAL A 370 4.14 -20.68 12.02
CA VAL A 370 2.74 -20.27 11.78
C VAL A 370 1.87 -21.47 11.43
N LEU A 371 2.32 -22.31 10.50
CA LEU A 371 1.60 -23.50 10.08
C LEU A 371 1.44 -24.56 11.16
N GLU A 372 2.33 -24.59 12.16
CA GLU A 372 2.23 -25.44 13.33
C GLU A 372 1.16 -24.98 14.31
N VAL A 373 1.12 -23.67 14.62
CA VAL A 373 0.29 -23.16 15.72
C VAL A 373 -1.09 -22.68 15.28
N PHE A 374 -1.20 -22.09 14.08
CA PHE A 374 -2.41 -21.39 13.67
C PHE A 374 -3.64 -22.30 13.49
N PRO A 375 -3.54 -23.54 12.98
CA PRO A 375 -4.68 -24.45 12.92
C PRO A 375 -5.31 -24.73 14.29
N GLY A 376 -4.48 -24.86 15.33
CA GLY A 376 -4.93 -25.04 16.73
C GLY A 376 -5.67 -23.80 17.26
N ILE A 377 -5.21 -22.60 16.91
CA ILE A 377 -5.86 -21.33 17.26
C ILE A 377 -7.27 -21.27 16.65
N VAL A 378 -7.37 -21.54 15.35
CA VAL A 378 -8.66 -21.53 14.64
C VAL A 378 -9.61 -22.58 15.22
N ALA A 379 -9.13 -23.81 15.46
CA ALA A 379 -9.94 -24.86 16.05
C ALA A 379 -10.47 -24.45 17.45
N ASN A 380 -9.62 -23.88 18.29
CA ASN A 380 -10.00 -23.40 19.61
C ASN A 380 -11.09 -22.32 19.55
N LEU A 381 -10.94 -21.31 18.69
CA LEU A 381 -11.92 -20.24 18.54
C LEU A 381 -13.27 -20.76 17.97
N ARG A 382 -13.23 -21.75 17.09
CA ARG A 382 -14.45 -22.40 16.58
C ARG A 382 -15.23 -23.14 17.66
N THR A 383 -14.58 -23.65 18.70
CA THR A 383 -15.30 -24.26 19.84
C THR A 383 -16.22 -23.27 20.55
N LEU A 384 -15.91 -22.00 20.49
CA LEU A 384 -16.66 -20.89 21.09
C LEU A 384 -17.75 -20.33 20.16
N SER A 385 -17.70 -20.66 18.86
CA SER A 385 -18.62 -20.15 17.87
C SER A 385 -19.99 -20.86 17.95
N PRO A 386 -21.11 -20.15 18.06
CA PRO A 386 -22.44 -20.75 18.03
C PRO A 386 -22.80 -21.39 16.69
N TYR A 387 -22.06 -21.05 15.63
CA TYR A 387 -22.29 -21.49 14.26
C TYR A 387 -21.47 -22.71 13.85
N TRP A 388 -20.61 -23.26 14.74
CA TRP A 388 -19.71 -24.39 14.46
C TRP A 388 -20.14 -25.67 15.19
N ASP A 389 -20.16 -26.80 14.49
CA ASP A 389 -20.37 -28.12 15.06
C ASP A 389 -19.00 -28.77 15.34
N ASN A 390 -18.60 -28.79 16.60
CA ASN A 390 -17.31 -29.33 17.03
C ASN A 390 -17.18 -30.84 16.79
N GLY A 391 -18.29 -31.59 16.84
CA GLY A 391 -18.29 -33.04 16.60
C GLY A 391 -18.06 -33.41 15.13
N ARG A 392 -18.53 -32.56 14.23
CA ARG A 392 -18.40 -32.75 12.78
C ARG A 392 -17.25 -31.96 12.18
N ASN A 393 -16.63 -31.07 12.95
CA ASN A 393 -15.66 -30.07 12.48
C ASN A 393 -16.14 -29.34 11.22
N ALA A 394 -17.38 -28.85 11.24
CA ALA A 394 -18.06 -28.22 10.12
C ALA A 394 -19.07 -27.17 10.61
N PRO A 395 -19.49 -26.25 9.73
CA PRO A 395 -20.59 -25.34 10.05
C PRO A 395 -21.88 -26.12 10.38
N ARG A 396 -22.69 -25.61 11.31
CA ARG A 396 -24.01 -26.15 11.61
C ARG A 396 -24.94 -25.94 10.41
N PRO A 397 -25.93 -26.82 10.18
CA PRO A 397 -26.85 -26.71 9.04
C PRO A 397 -27.63 -25.39 8.98
N ASP A 398 -28.01 -24.84 10.13
CA ASP A 398 -28.67 -23.53 10.25
C ASP A 398 -27.74 -22.35 9.92
N ALA A 399 -26.45 -22.50 10.16
CA ALA A 399 -25.45 -21.51 9.77
C ALA A 399 -25.20 -21.48 8.24
N LEU A 400 -25.40 -22.61 7.55
CA LEU A 400 -25.30 -22.68 6.09
C LEU A 400 -26.41 -21.88 5.39
N GLY A 401 -27.63 -21.87 5.96
CA GLY A 401 -28.73 -21.05 5.46
C GLY A 401 -28.45 -19.53 5.54
N MET A 402 -27.54 -19.09 6.44
CA MET A 402 -27.08 -17.70 6.49
C MET A 402 -26.10 -17.36 5.38
N LEU A 403 -25.44 -18.34 4.76
CA LEU A 403 -24.53 -18.14 3.62
C LEU A 403 -25.30 -17.96 2.31
N GLU A 404 -26.50 -18.57 2.20
CA GLU A 404 -27.30 -18.54 0.97
C GLU A 404 -28.27 -17.35 0.91
N ALA A 405 -28.51 -16.68 2.04
CA ALA A 405 -29.48 -15.59 2.17
C ALA A 405 -28.90 -14.17 1.91
N GLN A 406 -27.67 -14.08 1.47
CA GLN A 406 -26.97 -12.83 1.14
C GLN A 406 -26.54 -12.80 -0.34
#